data_6a164c008c7a48fd37591b0b72b09992
#
_entry.id   6a164c008c7a48fd37591b0b72b09992
#
_cell.length_a   1.000
_cell.length_b   1.000
_cell.length_c   1.000
_cell.angle_alpha   90.00
_cell.angle_beta   90.00
_cell.angle_gamma   90.00
#
_symmetry.space_group_name_H-M   'P 1'
#
loop_
_entity.id
_entity.type
_entity.pdbx_description
1 polymer ?
#
loop_
_entity_poly.entity_id
_entity_poly.type
_entity_poly.pdbx_seq_one_letter_code
_entity_poly.pdbx_strand_id
1 'polypeptide(L)'
;MDISQSGVDQEKYGILFKVDGSIVKVLPHKNIKGKGKFDWRLIEQLIDAQSFDFIRAEKLMIVLDQDARLTGKVFNHKGSELCKQPVFGDVLLTHKSLMGM
;
A
#
# COMPACT_ATOMS: atom_id res chain seq x y z
N MET A 1 -3.84 -16.22 -3.32
CA MET A 1 -3.03 -15.68 -4.42
C MET A 1 -1.61 -15.44 -3.91
N ASP A 2 -0.64 -15.89 -4.67
CA ASP A 2 0.75 -15.63 -4.35
C ASP A 2 1.06 -14.15 -4.61
N ILE A 3 1.63 -13.47 -3.64
CA ILE A 3 1.98 -12.05 -3.77
C ILE A 3 2.93 -11.82 -4.94
N SER A 4 3.88 -12.70 -5.15
CA SER A 4 4.86 -12.56 -6.24
C SER A 4 4.22 -12.61 -7.63
N GLN A 5 3.02 -13.16 -7.73
CA GLN A 5 2.29 -13.27 -9.00
C GLN A 5 1.36 -12.10 -9.25
N SER A 6 1.30 -11.13 -8.34
CA SER A 6 0.43 -9.97 -8.50
C SER A 6 0.97 -8.92 -9.47
N GLY A 7 2.21 -9.06 -9.94
CA GLY A 7 2.85 -8.11 -10.82
C GLY A 7 3.62 -7.02 -10.11
N VAL A 8 3.60 -6.98 -8.79
CA VAL A 8 4.28 -5.95 -8.01
C VAL A 8 5.80 -6.09 -8.09
N ASP A 9 6.28 -7.30 -8.37
CA ASP A 9 7.69 -7.60 -8.53
C ASP A 9 8.35 -6.88 -9.71
N GLN A 10 7.55 -6.28 -10.60
CA GLN A 10 8.06 -5.53 -11.73
C GLN A 10 8.63 -4.17 -11.35
N GLU A 11 8.52 -3.75 -10.10
CA GLU A 11 9.10 -2.52 -9.58
C GLU A 11 8.62 -1.25 -10.31
N LYS A 12 7.40 -1.27 -10.86
CA LYS A 12 6.88 -0.15 -11.64
C LYS A 12 5.66 0.50 -11.03
N TYR A 13 4.91 -0.23 -10.22
CA TYR A 13 3.66 0.28 -9.66
C TYR A 13 3.34 -0.41 -8.35
N GLY A 14 2.43 0.20 -7.60
CA GLY A 14 1.85 -0.41 -6.40
C GLY A 14 0.44 -0.88 -6.65
N ILE A 15 -0.11 -1.59 -5.69
CA ILE A 15 -1.49 -2.07 -5.72
C ILE A 15 -2.20 -1.58 -4.46
N LEU A 16 -3.32 -0.89 -4.66
CA LEU A 16 -4.13 -0.37 -3.57
C LEU A 16 -5.31 -1.30 -3.34
N PHE A 17 -5.41 -1.85 -2.13
CA PHE A 17 -6.53 -2.69 -1.72
C PHE A 17 -7.51 -1.82 -0.95
N LYS A 18 -8.67 -1.54 -1.54
CA LYS A 18 -9.63 -0.61 -0.97
C LYS A 18 -10.69 -1.33 -0.15
N VAL A 19 -11.27 -0.60 0.81
CA VAL A 19 -12.30 -1.17 1.69
C VAL A 19 -13.55 -1.62 0.96
N ASP A 20 -13.82 -1.07 -0.23
CA ASP A 20 -14.98 -1.47 -1.05
C ASP A 20 -14.74 -2.77 -1.82
N GLY A 21 -13.57 -3.38 -1.66
CA GLY A 21 -13.21 -4.61 -2.34
C GLY A 21 -12.48 -4.42 -3.66
N SER A 22 -12.35 -3.18 -4.14
CA SER A 22 -11.63 -2.94 -5.39
C SER A 22 -10.12 -3.03 -5.17
N ILE A 23 -9.42 -3.45 -6.23
CA ILE A 23 -7.97 -3.58 -6.25
C ILE A 23 -7.49 -2.71 -7.40
N VAL A 24 -6.72 -1.68 -7.10
CA VAL A 24 -6.37 -0.63 -8.05
C VAL A 24 -4.86 -0.54 -8.21
N LYS A 25 -4.40 -0.52 -9.46
CA LYS A 25 -2.99 -0.25 -9.75
C LYS A 25 -2.74 1.25 -9.59
N VAL A 26 -1.69 1.61 -8.85
CA VAL A 26 -1.32 3.00 -8.61
C VAL A 26 0.14 3.22 -8.98
N LEU A 27 0.42 4.39 -9.54
CA LEU A 27 1.76 4.73 -9.98
C LEU A 27 2.43 5.67 -8.98
N PRO A 28 3.74 5.49 -8.72
CA PRO A 28 4.47 6.45 -7.89
C PRO A 28 4.68 7.76 -8.64
N HIS A 29 4.95 8.83 -7.90
CA HIS A 29 5.32 10.10 -8.51
C HIS A 29 6.68 9.97 -9.20
N LYS A 30 6.79 10.51 -10.42
CA LYS A 30 8.07 10.55 -11.11
C LYS A 30 8.86 11.76 -10.64
N ASN A 31 10.13 11.54 -10.32
CA ASN A 31 11.04 12.63 -10.01
C ASN A 31 11.60 13.22 -11.32
N ILE A 32 12.48 14.23 -11.20
CA ILE A 32 13.09 14.90 -12.35
C ILE A 32 13.84 13.94 -13.26
N LYS A 33 14.38 12.86 -12.69
CA LYS A 33 15.13 11.85 -13.46
C LYS A 33 14.23 10.77 -14.04
N GLY A 34 12.92 10.91 -13.93
CA GLY A 34 11.96 9.94 -14.44
C GLY A 34 11.77 8.70 -13.59
N LYS A 35 12.40 8.64 -12.42
CA LYS A 35 12.24 7.52 -11.49
C LYS A 35 11.08 7.80 -10.54
N GLY A 36 10.17 6.84 -10.42
CA GLY A 36 9.01 6.99 -9.55
C GLY A 36 9.27 6.45 -8.16
N LYS A 37 8.76 7.15 -7.15
CA LYS A 37 8.80 6.72 -5.76
C LYS A 37 7.48 7.07 -5.08
N PHE A 38 7.06 6.20 -4.14
CA PHE A 38 5.95 6.51 -3.24
C PHE A 38 6.52 7.30 -2.07
N ASP A 39 6.32 8.61 -2.10
CA ASP A 39 6.73 9.45 -0.99
C ASP A 39 5.60 9.59 0.04
N TRP A 40 5.88 10.25 1.18
CA TRP A 40 4.92 10.40 2.26
C TRP A 40 3.61 11.05 1.81
N ARG A 41 3.69 12.08 0.97
CA ARG A 41 2.52 12.83 0.54
C ARG A 41 1.61 11.98 -0.32
N LEU A 42 2.20 11.22 -1.24
CA LEU A 42 1.41 10.34 -2.10
C LEU A 42 0.74 9.23 -1.29
N ILE A 43 1.47 8.62 -0.35
CA ILE A 43 0.91 7.57 0.49
C ILE A 43 -0.21 8.12 1.37
N GLU A 44 -0.04 9.31 1.95
CA GLU A 44 -1.10 9.97 2.71
C GLU A 44 -2.39 10.11 1.90
N GLN A 45 -2.27 10.48 0.64
CA GLN A 45 -3.42 10.62 -0.25
C GLN A 45 -4.04 9.27 -0.61
N LEU A 46 -3.20 8.27 -0.89
CA LEU A 46 -3.67 6.98 -1.36
C LEU A 46 -4.45 6.22 -0.29
N ILE A 47 -3.98 6.23 0.94
CA ILE A 47 -4.61 5.48 2.02
C ILE A 47 -5.29 6.36 3.07
N ASP A 48 -5.29 7.69 2.86
CA ASP A 48 -5.93 8.65 3.76
C ASP A 48 -5.45 8.47 5.20
N ALA A 49 -4.15 8.56 5.41
CA ALA A 49 -3.52 8.32 6.70
C ALA A 49 -2.45 9.36 7.00
N GLN A 50 -2.25 9.66 8.26
CA GLN A 50 -1.19 10.57 8.72
C GLN A 50 -0.04 9.83 9.39
N SER A 51 -0.32 8.63 9.89
CA SER A 51 0.69 7.78 10.52
C SER A 51 0.64 6.40 9.87
N PHE A 52 1.79 5.81 9.64
CA PHE A 52 1.87 4.57 8.87
C PHE A 52 2.47 3.43 9.68
N ASP A 53 1.94 2.22 9.43
CA ASP A 53 2.56 0.96 9.80
C ASP A 53 3.03 0.25 8.55
N PHE A 54 4.05 -0.59 8.69
CA PHE A 54 4.65 -1.29 7.56
C PHE A 54 4.73 -2.78 7.87
N ILE A 55 4.33 -3.60 6.90
CA ILE A 55 4.55 -5.05 6.94
C ILE A 55 5.50 -5.39 5.82
N ARG A 56 6.63 -6.00 6.16
CA ARG A 56 7.65 -6.39 5.18
C ARG A 56 7.47 -7.85 4.79
N ALA A 57 7.52 -8.11 3.50
CA ALA A 57 7.39 -9.45 2.94
C ALA A 57 8.42 -9.60 1.82
N GLU A 58 9.62 -10.02 2.15
CA GLU A 58 10.74 -10.15 1.23
C GLU A 58 11.03 -8.83 0.50
N LYS A 59 10.77 -8.77 -0.80
CA LYS A 59 10.99 -7.56 -1.61
C LYS A 59 9.82 -6.61 -1.58
N LEU A 60 8.71 -7.02 -0.98
CA LEU A 60 7.48 -6.24 -0.96
C LEU A 60 7.27 -5.57 0.39
N MET A 61 6.45 -4.53 0.37
CA MET A 61 6.07 -3.81 1.58
C MET A 61 4.59 -3.46 1.51
N ILE A 62 3.90 -3.66 2.62
CA ILE A 62 2.50 -3.27 2.77
C ILE A 62 2.46 -2.06 3.70
N VAL A 63 1.81 -0.99 3.27
CA VAL A 63 1.68 0.25 4.04
C VAL A 63 0.25 0.37 4.53
N LEU A 64 0.09 0.56 5.82
CA LEU A 64 -1.21 0.64 6.50
C LEU A 64 -1.32 1.94 7.27
N ASP A 65 -2.56 2.34 7.58
CA ASP A 65 -2.82 3.43 8.51
C ASP A 65 -2.70 2.91 9.94
N GLN A 66 -1.72 3.42 10.67
CA GLN A 66 -1.48 3.04 12.06
C GLN A 66 -2.68 3.33 12.96
N ASP A 67 -3.44 4.38 12.67
CA ASP A 67 -4.54 4.86 13.51
C ASP A 67 -5.92 4.52 12.95
N ALA A 68 -6.00 3.60 11.99
CA ALA A 68 -7.26 3.32 11.28
C ALA A 68 -8.40 2.95 12.21
N ARG A 69 -8.15 2.16 13.26
CA ARG A 69 -9.18 1.79 14.23
C ARG A 69 -9.64 2.98 15.05
N LEU A 70 -8.69 3.83 15.44
CA LEU A 70 -8.98 5.00 16.26
C LEU A 70 -9.80 6.04 15.50
N THR A 71 -9.59 6.13 14.19
CA THR A 71 -10.30 7.08 13.33
C THR A 71 -11.58 6.51 12.74
N GLY A 72 -11.95 5.28 13.10
CA GLY A 72 -13.21 4.68 12.68
C GLY A 72 -13.25 4.21 11.24
N LYS A 73 -12.12 3.87 10.65
CA LYS A 73 -12.10 3.38 9.27
C LYS A 73 -12.75 2.00 9.15
N VAL A 74 -13.29 1.74 7.97
CA VAL A 74 -14.02 0.51 7.67
C VAL A 74 -13.05 -0.68 7.54
N PHE A 75 -13.52 -1.86 7.96
CA PHE A 75 -12.76 -3.09 7.83
C PHE A 75 -12.46 -3.40 6.36
N ASN A 76 -11.23 -3.79 6.08
CA ASN A 76 -10.77 -4.10 4.73
C ASN A 76 -10.60 -5.60 4.61
N HIS A 77 -11.57 -6.28 3.98
CA HIS A 77 -11.54 -7.75 3.86
C HIS A 77 -10.33 -8.26 3.09
N LYS A 78 -10.08 -7.71 1.91
CA LYS A 78 -8.96 -8.16 1.07
C LYS A 78 -7.61 -7.76 1.66
N GLY A 79 -7.54 -6.58 2.24
CA GLY A 79 -6.33 -6.15 2.94
C GLY A 79 -6.03 -7.04 4.14
N SER A 80 -7.05 -7.47 4.85
CA SER A 80 -6.88 -8.36 6.00
C SER A 80 -6.40 -9.74 5.57
N GLU A 81 -6.91 -10.27 4.46
CA GLU A 81 -6.42 -11.53 3.89
C GLU A 81 -4.95 -11.41 3.47
N LEU A 82 -4.60 -10.31 2.83
CA LEU A 82 -3.23 -10.06 2.40
C LEU A 82 -2.27 -10.00 3.60
N CYS A 83 -2.67 -9.31 4.66
CA CYS A 83 -1.82 -9.08 5.83
C CYS A 83 -1.90 -10.21 6.86
N LYS A 84 -2.86 -11.13 6.73
CA LYS A 84 -3.12 -12.21 7.66
C LYS A 84 -3.40 -11.71 9.08
N GLN A 85 -4.04 -10.54 9.16
CA GLN A 85 -4.46 -9.92 10.41
C GLN A 85 -5.56 -8.91 10.11
N PRO A 86 -6.38 -8.51 11.11
CA PRO A 86 -7.42 -7.50 10.87
C PRO A 86 -6.82 -6.17 10.41
N VAL A 87 -7.34 -5.64 9.31
CA VAL A 87 -6.89 -4.38 8.72
C VAL A 87 -8.09 -3.50 8.43
N PHE A 88 -7.97 -2.21 8.73
CA PHE A 88 -9.01 -1.21 8.53
C PHE A 88 -8.46 -0.12 7.60
N GLY A 89 -9.32 0.41 6.72
CA GLY A 89 -8.92 1.39 5.73
C GLY A 89 -8.21 0.77 4.53
N ASP A 90 -7.92 1.60 3.54
CA ASP A 90 -7.20 1.17 2.34
C ASP A 90 -5.74 0.87 2.67
N VAL A 91 -5.15 -0.09 1.97
CA VAL A 91 -3.74 -0.45 2.17
C VAL A 91 -3.01 -0.50 0.84
N LEU A 92 -1.73 -0.17 0.88
CA LEU A 92 -0.87 -0.14 -0.30
C LEU A 92 0.14 -1.28 -0.25
N LEU A 93 0.17 -2.08 -1.32
CA LEU A 93 1.20 -3.10 -1.52
C LEU A 93 2.15 -2.61 -2.60
N THR A 94 3.43 -2.55 -2.31
CA THR A 94 4.42 -2.07 -3.27
C THR A 94 5.75 -2.77 -3.08
N HIS A 95 6.61 -2.69 -4.08
CA HIS A 95 7.99 -3.15 -3.98
C HIS A 95 8.78 -2.16 -3.11
N LYS A 96 9.67 -2.68 -2.27
CA LYS A 96 10.48 -1.85 -1.38
C LYS A 96 11.28 -0.79 -2.13
N SER A 97 11.74 -1.11 -3.33
CA SER A 97 12.52 -0.18 -4.15
C SER A 97 11.74 1.06 -4.55
N LEU A 98 10.40 1.03 -4.51
CA LEU A 98 9.57 2.17 -4.84
C LEU A 98 9.26 3.07 -3.65
N MET A 99 9.67 2.69 -2.45
CA MET A 99 9.47 3.51 -1.26
C MET A 99 10.49 4.64 -1.24
N GLY A 100 10.01 5.87 -1.24
CA GLY A 100 10.85 7.07 -1.29
C GLY A 100 11.02 7.77 0.05
N MET A 101 11.06 6.99 1.10
CA MET A 101 11.12 7.53 2.47
C MET A 101 12.48 7.32 3.10
#